data_7a7d59668b23b0a3d239d6557a01d70f
#
_entry.id   7a7d59668b23b0a3d239d6557a01d70f
#
_cell.length_a   1.000
_cell.length_b   1.000
_cell.length_c   1.000
_cell.angle_alpha   90.00
_cell.angle_beta   90.00
_cell.angle_gamma   90.00
#
_symmetry.space_group_name_H-M   'P 1'
#
loop_
_entity.id
_entity.type
_entity.pdbx_description
1 polymer ?
#
loop_
_entity_poly.entity_id
_entity_poly.type
_entity_poly.pdbx_seq_one_letter_code
_entity_poly.pdbx_strand_id
1 'polypeptide(L)'
;AVTAFAPGDVVGVGCLVDSCRECDPCRRGEEQYCRKGATQTYNSWDEEFERPTFGGYSTTIVVPERFVLRIPDGLDPAAAAPVLCAGITTWSPLRHHGVGPGTRVGVAGFGGLGLMGIKLAAALGAQVTAITRSPEKGDHARAAGAHDVIVSTDRDELKRARMSLDLVLDTVPVAHPLEPYLKLLKLDGKLVLVGAIEPFDGIDARLLYLRRSVTASAIGGLPETQELLDFCGEHGIAADIEKIPVGEINAAYDRVAAGQVDFRYVIDMATV
;
A
#
# COMPACT_ATOMS: atom_id res chain seq x y z
N ALA A 1 12.59 29.54 -1.16
CA ALA A 1 11.73 29.89 -0.02
C ALA A 1 10.50 29.02 -0.06
N VAL A 2 10.03 28.52 1.08
CA VAL A 2 8.79 27.74 1.20
C VAL A 2 7.60 28.69 0.99
N THR A 3 6.64 28.28 0.18
CA THR A 3 5.47 29.09 -0.19
C THR A 3 4.15 28.33 -0.02
N ALA A 4 4.18 27.00 -0.04
CA ALA A 4 2.99 26.16 0.05
C ALA A 4 2.57 25.83 1.49
N PHE A 5 3.47 26.00 2.46
CA PHE A 5 3.27 25.64 3.86
C PHE A 5 3.72 26.74 4.80
N ALA A 6 3.10 26.80 5.98
CA ALA A 6 3.45 27.72 7.06
C ALA A 6 3.84 26.93 8.33
N PRO A 7 4.59 27.57 9.26
CA PRO A 7 4.82 26.98 10.57
C PRO A 7 3.51 26.67 11.30
N GLY A 8 3.37 25.43 11.77
CA GLY A 8 2.16 24.96 12.43
C GLY A 8 1.25 24.11 11.53
N ASP A 9 1.48 24.06 10.21
CA ASP A 9 0.74 23.16 9.32
C ASP A 9 1.05 21.69 9.67
N VAL A 10 0.02 20.87 9.69
CA VAL A 10 0.16 19.41 9.84
C VAL A 10 0.44 18.83 8.47
N VAL A 11 1.61 18.23 8.33
CA VAL A 11 2.11 17.72 7.05
C VAL A 11 2.68 16.31 7.19
N GLY A 12 2.81 15.62 6.06
CA GLY A 12 3.45 14.30 5.97
C GLY A 12 4.52 14.26 4.90
N VAL A 13 5.51 13.42 5.11
CA VAL A 13 6.50 13.03 4.11
C VAL A 13 6.31 11.55 3.81
N GLY A 14 6.04 11.22 2.54
CA GLY A 14 5.84 9.84 2.10
C GLY A 14 7.15 9.09 1.90
N CYS A 15 7.13 8.15 0.97
CA CYS A 15 8.29 7.29 0.70
C CYS A 15 9.39 7.97 -0.13
N LEU A 16 9.15 9.16 -0.68
CA LEU A 16 10.07 9.89 -1.56
C LEU A 16 10.39 11.27 -1.01
N VAL A 17 11.64 11.69 -1.18
CA VAL A 17 12.12 13.04 -0.80
C VAL A 17 12.73 13.81 -1.98
N ASP A 18 13.08 13.14 -3.08
CA ASP A 18 13.49 13.78 -4.32
C ASP A 18 13.30 12.90 -5.56
N SER A 19 13.37 13.54 -6.74
CA SER A 19 13.38 12.92 -8.07
C SER A 19 14.01 13.89 -9.07
N CYS A 20 14.30 13.44 -10.31
CA CYS A 20 14.90 14.34 -11.30
C CYS A 20 13.97 15.46 -11.80
N ARG A 21 12.64 15.38 -11.58
CA ARG A 21 11.62 16.39 -11.90
C ARG A 21 11.43 16.70 -13.39
N GLU A 22 12.25 16.16 -14.29
CA GLU A 22 12.31 16.51 -15.72
C GLU A 22 11.99 15.36 -16.67
N CYS A 23 12.09 14.10 -16.26
CA CYS A 23 11.73 12.95 -17.09
C CYS A 23 10.20 12.80 -17.20
N ASP A 24 9.74 12.04 -18.19
CA ASP A 24 8.30 11.89 -18.45
C ASP A 24 7.49 11.39 -17.25
N PRO A 25 7.94 10.35 -16.49
CA PRO A 25 7.24 9.96 -15.27
C PRO A 25 7.13 11.10 -14.25
N CYS A 26 8.23 11.80 -13.95
CA CYS A 26 8.19 12.92 -12.99
C CYS A 26 7.26 14.05 -13.44
N ARG A 27 7.20 14.36 -14.74
CA ARG A 27 6.28 15.39 -15.28
C ARG A 27 4.81 14.99 -15.18
N ARG A 28 4.53 13.67 -15.13
CA ARG A 28 3.18 13.15 -14.94
C ARG A 28 2.80 12.96 -13.48
N GLY A 29 3.70 13.28 -12.54
CA GLY A 29 3.48 13.05 -11.12
C GLY A 29 3.62 11.57 -10.73
N GLU A 30 4.44 10.83 -11.45
CA GLU A 30 4.79 9.43 -11.22
C GLU A 30 6.26 9.34 -10.79
N GLU A 31 6.64 10.10 -9.78
CA GLU A 31 8.03 10.28 -9.33
C GLU A 31 8.68 8.96 -8.92
N GLN A 32 7.91 7.98 -8.43
CA GLN A 32 8.38 6.64 -8.08
C GLN A 32 9.00 5.90 -9.27
N TYR A 33 8.68 6.29 -10.49
CA TYR A 33 9.23 5.75 -11.74
C TYR A 33 10.25 6.67 -12.40
N CYS A 34 10.87 7.56 -11.63
CA CYS A 34 11.90 8.47 -12.13
C CYS A 34 13.01 7.71 -12.87
N ARG A 35 13.32 8.12 -14.12
CA ARG A 35 14.33 7.44 -14.95
C ARG A 35 15.77 7.58 -14.41
N LYS A 36 16.03 8.58 -13.58
CA LYS A 36 17.32 8.76 -12.89
C LYS A 36 17.38 8.12 -11.51
N GLY A 37 16.27 7.46 -11.11
CA GLY A 37 16.04 7.01 -9.75
C GLY A 37 15.40 8.12 -8.91
N ALA A 38 14.39 7.76 -8.11
CA ALA A 38 13.85 8.65 -7.11
C ALA A 38 14.60 8.45 -5.78
N THR A 39 14.84 9.52 -5.05
CA THR A 39 15.43 9.44 -3.71
C THR A 39 14.36 9.06 -2.71
N GLN A 40 14.54 7.93 -2.07
CA GLN A 40 13.62 7.49 -1.03
C GLN A 40 13.89 8.21 0.29
N THR A 41 12.86 8.33 1.11
CA THR A 41 12.94 8.97 2.43
C THR A 41 13.88 8.23 3.38
N TYR A 42 14.15 6.95 3.12
CA TYR A 42 15.03 6.11 3.93
C TYR A 42 15.86 5.18 3.03
N ASN A 43 17.03 4.80 3.54
CA ASN A 43 17.96 3.86 2.90
C ASN A 43 18.30 4.21 1.44
N SER A 44 18.46 5.50 1.17
CA SER A 44 18.80 6.07 -0.12
C SER A 44 19.91 7.11 0.05
N TRP A 45 20.40 7.65 -1.06
CA TRP A 45 21.34 8.75 -1.09
C TRP A 45 20.67 9.99 -1.66
N ASP A 46 20.76 11.11 -0.95
CA ASP A 46 20.25 12.42 -1.37
C ASP A 46 21.38 13.18 -2.05
N GLU A 47 21.32 13.32 -3.37
CA GLU A 47 22.34 13.98 -4.17
C GLU A 47 22.37 15.49 -3.94
N GLU A 48 21.22 16.11 -3.61
CA GLU A 48 21.15 17.55 -3.37
C GLU A 48 21.87 17.96 -2.07
N PHE A 49 21.75 17.11 -1.04
CA PHE A 49 22.36 17.37 0.28
C PHE A 49 23.59 16.48 0.56
N GLU A 50 24.03 15.69 -0.41
CA GLU A 50 25.20 14.79 -0.31
C GLU A 50 25.22 13.93 0.96
N ARG A 51 24.08 13.32 1.29
CA ARG A 51 23.92 12.56 2.54
C ARG A 51 22.97 11.35 2.37
N PRO A 52 23.11 10.32 3.24
CA PRO A 52 22.13 9.26 3.29
C PRO A 52 20.79 9.75 3.88
N THR A 53 19.70 9.11 3.45
CA THR A 53 18.36 9.35 4.00
C THR A 53 18.06 8.31 5.09
N PHE A 54 17.59 8.79 6.26
CA PHE A 54 17.40 7.96 7.46
C PHE A 54 15.93 7.72 7.83
N GLY A 55 14.99 8.27 7.05
CA GLY A 55 13.56 8.13 7.31
C GLY A 55 13.04 9.04 8.41
N GLY A 56 11.89 8.64 8.98
CA GLY A 56 11.14 9.44 9.93
C GLY A 56 11.40 9.12 11.41
N TYR A 57 12.37 8.25 11.73
CA TYR A 57 12.71 7.96 13.13
C TYR A 57 13.63 9.05 13.67
N SER A 58 13.16 10.27 13.63
CA SER A 58 13.89 11.47 14.06
C SER A 58 12.91 12.55 14.48
N THR A 59 13.37 13.48 15.29
CA THR A 59 12.59 14.65 15.71
C THR A 59 12.45 15.72 14.64
N THR A 60 13.28 15.68 13.60
CA THR A 60 13.30 16.66 12.52
C THR A 60 13.79 16.01 11.22
N ILE A 61 13.13 16.39 10.11
CA ILE A 61 13.57 16.06 8.75
C ILE A 61 13.56 17.34 7.91
N VAL A 62 14.53 17.47 7.00
CA VAL A 62 14.58 18.56 6.02
C VAL A 62 14.37 17.95 4.64
N VAL A 63 13.34 18.39 3.95
CA VAL A 63 12.98 17.90 2.60
C VAL A 63 12.55 19.09 1.73
N PRO A 64 12.68 18.99 0.39
CA PRO A 64 12.11 19.98 -0.51
C PRO A 64 10.58 20.07 -0.36
N GLU A 65 10.05 21.30 -0.34
CA GLU A 65 8.62 21.60 -0.17
C GLU A 65 7.69 20.74 -1.04
N ARG A 66 8.08 20.44 -2.26
CA ARG A 66 7.31 19.65 -3.20
C ARG A 66 7.08 18.19 -2.81
N PHE A 67 7.88 17.67 -1.88
CA PHE A 67 7.74 16.30 -1.36
C PHE A 67 7.01 16.26 -0.02
N VAL A 68 6.45 17.38 0.38
CA VAL A 68 5.62 17.52 1.57
C VAL A 68 4.15 17.46 1.16
N LEU A 69 3.37 16.70 1.91
CA LEU A 69 1.94 16.46 1.67
C LEU A 69 1.12 17.04 2.82
N ARG A 70 -0.04 17.60 2.50
CA ARG A 70 -1.00 18.08 3.51
C ARG A 70 -1.73 16.90 4.12
N ILE A 71 -1.82 16.88 5.42
CA ILE A 71 -2.73 15.97 6.12
C ILE A 71 -4.08 16.69 6.24
N PRO A 72 -5.17 16.16 5.68
CA PRO A 72 -6.49 16.77 5.72
C PRO A 72 -6.99 16.94 7.17
N ASP A 73 -7.75 18.00 7.39
CA ASP A 73 -8.45 18.19 8.65
C ASP A 73 -9.39 17.00 8.94
N GLY A 74 -9.38 16.53 10.18
CA GLY A 74 -10.20 15.38 10.59
C GLY A 74 -9.54 14.02 10.42
N LEU A 75 -8.38 13.91 9.74
CA LEU A 75 -7.58 12.69 9.70
C LEU A 75 -6.51 12.74 10.81
N ASP A 76 -6.56 11.80 11.76
CA ASP A 76 -5.52 11.68 12.80
C ASP A 76 -4.14 11.52 12.14
N PRO A 77 -3.18 12.42 12.39
CA PRO A 77 -1.84 12.34 11.80
C PRO A 77 -1.13 11.01 12.05
N ALA A 78 -1.36 10.39 13.20
CA ALA A 78 -0.79 9.07 13.48
C ALA A 78 -1.38 7.99 12.58
N ALA A 79 -2.69 8.01 12.36
CA ALA A 79 -3.36 7.06 11.46
C ALA A 79 -3.10 7.39 9.97
N ALA A 80 -2.77 8.66 9.65
CA ALA A 80 -2.35 9.08 8.32
C ALA A 80 -0.94 8.59 7.96
N ALA A 81 -0.03 8.45 8.92
CA ALA A 81 1.35 8.06 8.66
C ALA A 81 1.47 6.76 7.82
N PRO A 82 0.76 5.65 8.14
CA PRO A 82 0.81 4.46 7.29
C PRO A 82 0.11 4.63 5.94
N VAL A 83 -0.81 5.59 5.77
CA VAL A 83 -1.46 5.87 4.48
C VAL A 83 -0.45 6.33 3.46
N LEU A 84 0.59 7.08 3.87
CA LEU A 84 1.69 7.54 3.03
C LEU A 84 2.57 6.41 2.46
N CYS A 85 2.40 5.18 2.92
CA CYS A 85 3.11 4.00 2.41
C CYS A 85 2.11 2.89 2.05
N ALA A 86 1.48 2.24 3.04
CA ALA A 86 0.56 1.14 2.80
C ALA A 86 -0.69 1.58 2.02
N GLY A 87 -1.20 2.79 2.30
CA GLY A 87 -2.31 3.36 1.57
C GLY A 87 -1.97 3.57 0.10
N ILE A 88 -0.95 4.35 -0.19
CA ILE A 88 -0.58 4.68 -1.58
C ILE A 88 -0.17 3.45 -2.40
N THR A 89 0.50 2.48 -1.78
CA THR A 89 0.90 1.23 -2.44
C THR A 89 -0.31 0.41 -2.92
N THR A 90 -1.42 0.47 -2.21
CA THR A 90 -2.65 -0.23 -2.61
C THR A 90 -3.59 0.65 -3.43
N TRP A 91 -3.62 1.96 -3.19
CA TRP A 91 -4.41 2.93 -3.93
C TRP A 91 -4.01 3.03 -5.39
N SER A 92 -2.71 3.24 -5.66
CA SER A 92 -2.19 3.46 -7.00
C SER A 92 -2.63 2.38 -7.99
N PRO A 93 -2.44 1.07 -7.76
CA PRO A 93 -2.93 0.06 -8.68
C PRO A 93 -4.46 -0.03 -8.76
N LEU A 94 -5.20 0.23 -7.68
CA LEU A 94 -6.66 0.25 -7.72
C LEU A 94 -7.16 1.36 -8.66
N ARG A 95 -6.59 2.55 -8.55
CA ARG A 95 -6.92 3.69 -9.43
C ARG A 95 -6.46 3.44 -10.86
N HIS A 96 -5.22 3.00 -11.06
CA HIS A 96 -4.65 2.73 -12.39
C HIS A 96 -5.48 1.71 -13.18
N HIS A 97 -6.04 0.71 -12.50
CA HIS A 97 -6.87 -0.32 -13.14
C HIS A 97 -8.36 -0.01 -13.11
N GLY A 98 -8.76 1.19 -12.74
CA GLY A 98 -10.14 1.66 -12.79
C GLY A 98 -11.09 0.90 -11.86
N VAL A 99 -10.60 0.50 -10.68
CA VAL A 99 -11.43 -0.17 -9.67
C VAL A 99 -12.55 0.77 -9.20
N GLY A 100 -13.76 0.26 -9.17
CA GLY A 100 -14.96 1.01 -8.78
C GLY A 100 -16.20 0.13 -8.74
N PRO A 101 -17.42 0.72 -8.76
CA PRO A 101 -18.68 -0.03 -8.76
C PRO A 101 -18.72 -1.08 -9.86
N GLY A 102 -19.09 -2.32 -9.49
CA GLY A 102 -19.15 -3.47 -10.41
C GLY A 102 -17.84 -4.23 -10.56
N THR A 103 -16.70 -3.71 -10.10
CA THR A 103 -15.42 -4.43 -10.10
C THR A 103 -15.37 -5.43 -8.94
N ARG A 104 -14.92 -6.64 -9.19
CA ARG A 104 -14.67 -7.67 -8.17
C ARG A 104 -13.18 -7.79 -7.89
N VAL A 105 -12.78 -7.38 -6.71
CA VAL A 105 -11.37 -7.30 -6.30
C VAL A 105 -11.08 -8.34 -5.23
N GLY A 106 -10.09 -9.19 -5.47
CA GLY A 106 -9.47 -10.02 -4.44
C GLY A 106 -8.29 -9.27 -3.80
N VAL A 107 -8.17 -9.30 -2.49
CA VAL A 107 -6.98 -8.81 -1.79
C VAL A 107 -6.33 -9.99 -1.09
N ALA A 108 -5.15 -10.39 -1.59
CA ALA A 108 -4.37 -11.49 -1.05
C ALA A 108 -3.36 -10.97 -0.02
N GLY A 109 -3.33 -11.61 1.14
CA GLY A 109 -2.57 -11.17 2.30
C GLY A 109 -3.42 -10.35 3.28
N PHE A 110 -3.22 -10.62 4.57
CA PHE A 110 -3.96 -9.97 5.64
C PHE A 110 -2.99 -9.40 6.68
N GLY A 111 -2.47 -8.26 6.40
CA GLY A 111 -1.62 -7.43 7.25
C GLY A 111 -1.95 -5.96 7.00
N GLY A 112 -1.19 -5.03 7.56
CA GLY A 112 -1.48 -3.59 7.42
C GLY A 112 -1.59 -3.11 5.97
N LEU A 113 -0.89 -3.73 5.01
CA LEU A 113 -1.02 -3.42 3.59
C LEU A 113 -2.33 -3.96 3.01
N GLY A 114 -2.66 -5.23 3.28
CA GLY A 114 -3.89 -5.86 2.80
C GLY A 114 -5.14 -5.22 3.39
N LEU A 115 -5.13 -4.86 4.68
CA LEU A 115 -6.23 -4.13 5.31
C LEU A 115 -6.51 -2.78 4.63
N MET A 116 -5.45 -2.01 4.32
CA MET A 116 -5.62 -0.76 3.57
C MET A 116 -6.20 -1.03 2.17
N GLY A 117 -5.72 -2.07 1.47
CA GLY A 117 -6.27 -2.46 0.17
C GLY A 117 -7.76 -2.82 0.23
N ILE A 118 -8.20 -3.54 1.27
CA ILE A 118 -9.62 -3.86 1.48
C ILE A 118 -10.44 -2.58 1.71
N LYS A 119 -10.02 -1.72 2.66
CA LYS A 119 -10.71 -0.47 2.99
C LYS A 119 -10.87 0.44 1.76
N LEU A 120 -9.78 0.64 1.02
CA LEU A 120 -9.77 1.52 -0.15
C LEU A 120 -10.57 0.95 -1.32
N ALA A 121 -10.44 -0.34 -1.63
CA ALA A 121 -11.24 -0.98 -2.68
C ALA A 121 -12.75 -0.94 -2.37
N ALA A 122 -13.14 -1.18 -1.10
CA ALA A 122 -14.52 -1.09 -0.67
C ALA A 122 -15.06 0.34 -0.78
N ALA A 123 -14.27 1.33 -0.36
CA ALA A 123 -14.66 2.74 -0.46
C ALA A 123 -14.78 3.23 -1.91
N LEU A 124 -14.01 2.66 -2.84
CA LEU A 124 -14.16 2.88 -4.27
C LEU A 124 -15.43 2.21 -4.85
N GLY A 125 -16.18 1.45 -4.07
CA GLY A 125 -17.42 0.79 -4.48
C GLY A 125 -17.23 -0.58 -5.11
N ALA A 126 -16.05 -1.19 -5.01
CA ALA A 126 -15.80 -2.54 -5.51
C ALA A 126 -16.42 -3.62 -4.60
N GLN A 127 -16.72 -4.79 -5.18
CA GLN A 127 -16.99 -6.00 -4.42
C GLN A 127 -15.67 -6.65 -4.00
N VAL A 128 -15.34 -6.57 -2.71
CA VAL A 128 -14.04 -7.00 -2.18
C VAL A 128 -14.12 -8.39 -1.59
N THR A 129 -13.20 -9.26 -1.99
CA THR A 129 -12.97 -10.59 -1.42
C THR A 129 -11.61 -10.61 -0.74
N ALA A 130 -11.55 -10.78 0.56
CA ALA A 130 -10.29 -11.00 1.27
C ALA A 130 -9.80 -12.44 1.04
N ILE A 131 -8.52 -12.61 0.74
CA ILE A 131 -7.90 -13.92 0.54
C ILE A 131 -6.84 -14.10 1.63
N THR A 132 -7.11 -14.96 2.60
CA THR A 132 -6.26 -15.17 3.79
C THR A 132 -5.96 -16.64 4.03
N ARG A 133 -4.86 -16.95 4.70
CA ARG A 133 -4.55 -18.29 5.17
C ARG A 133 -5.27 -18.65 6.49
N SER A 134 -5.72 -17.62 7.21
CA SER A 134 -6.23 -17.72 8.59
C SER A 134 -7.72 -17.44 8.62
N PRO A 135 -8.57 -18.48 8.81
CA PRO A 135 -10.03 -18.32 8.88
C PRO A 135 -10.49 -17.33 9.95
N GLU A 136 -9.77 -17.28 11.08
CA GLU A 136 -10.03 -16.37 12.21
C GLU A 136 -9.93 -14.88 11.85
N LYS A 137 -9.24 -14.55 10.76
CA LYS A 137 -9.13 -13.17 10.25
C LYS A 137 -10.33 -12.73 9.42
N GLY A 138 -11.26 -13.65 9.14
CA GLY A 138 -12.41 -13.39 8.28
C GLY A 138 -13.33 -12.29 8.81
N ASP A 139 -13.61 -12.26 10.10
CA ASP A 139 -14.49 -11.24 10.70
C ASP A 139 -13.82 -9.86 10.68
N HIS A 140 -12.51 -9.80 10.93
CA HIS A 140 -11.76 -8.54 10.82
C HIS A 140 -11.73 -8.05 9.37
N ALA A 141 -11.57 -8.96 8.39
CA ALA A 141 -11.64 -8.59 6.97
C ALA A 141 -13.02 -8.00 6.60
N ARG A 142 -14.11 -8.59 7.08
CA ARG A 142 -15.47 -8.06 6.87
C ARG A 142 -15.66 -6.70 7.54
N ALA A 143 -15.17 -6.54 8.77
CA ALA A 143 -15.20 -5.25 9.46
C ALA A 143 -14.41 -4.15 8.70
N ALA A 144 -13.35 -4.54 7.97
CA ALA A 144 -12.60 -3.65 7.11
C ALA A 144 -13.28 -3.35 5.75
N GLY A 145 -14.39 -4.00 5.43
CA GLY A 145 -15.17 -3.77 4.20
C GLY A 145 -15.12 -4.92 3.18
N ALA A 146 -14.55 -6.07 3.51
CA ALA A 146 -14.63 -7.23 2.64
C ALA A 146 -16.05 -7.82 2.62
N HIS A 147 -16.58 -8.05 1.42
CA HIS A 147 -17.89 -8.69 1.21
C HIS A 147 -17.81 -10.20 1.37
N ASP A 148 -16.70 -10.79 0.92
CA ASP A 148 -16.41 -12.21 0.97
C ASP A 148 -15.02 -12.49 1.52
N VAL A 149 -14.82 -13.73 1.99
CA VAL A 149 -13.53 -14.24 2.46
C VAL A 149 -13.26 -15.58 1.82
N ILE A 150 -12.06 -15.79 1.31
CA ILE A 150 -11.54 -17.06 0.81
C ILE A 150 -10.36 -17.48 1.68
N VAL A 151 -10.45 -18.68 2.24
CA VAL A 151 -9.32 -19.30 2.93
C VAL A 151 -8.42 -19.97 1.88
N SER A 152 -7.25 -19.38 1.64
CA SER A 152 -6.35 -19.79 0.55
C SER A 152 -5.71 -21.18 0.75
N THR A 153 -5.83 -21.76 1.93
CA THR A 153 -5.44 -23.14 2.23
C THR A 153 -6.56 -24.13 1.95
N ASP A 154 -7.81 -23.70 1.78
CA ASP A 154 -8.96 -24.51 1.42
C ASP A 154 -9.09 -24.62 -0.11
N ARG A 155 -8.81 -25.81 -0.64
CA ARG A 155 -8.87 -26.09 -2.08
C ARG A 155 -10.29 -25.99 -2.65
N ASP A 156 -11.30 -26.31 -1.87
CA ASP A 156 -12.69 -26.27 -2.34
C ASP A 156 -13.21 -24.84 -2.40
N GLU A 157 -12.81 -23.97 -1.46
CA GLU A 157 -13.09 -22.53 -1.55
C GLU A 157 -12.43 -21.91 -2.78
N LEU A 158 -11.14 -22.14 -2.99
CA LEU A 158 -10.43 -21.69 -4.19
C LEU A 158 -11.08 -22.19 -5.47
N LYS A 159 -11.55 -23.45 -5.49
CA LYS A 159 -12.21 -24.04 -6.66
C LYS A 159 -13.57 -23.39 -6.94
N ARG A 160 -14.36 -23.12 -5.91
CA ARG A 160 -15.66 -22.42 -6.04
C ARG A 160 -15.50 -20.99 -6.54
N ALA A 161 -14.45 -20.32 -6.13
CA ALA A 161 -14.16 -18.93 -6.49
C ALA A 161 -13.43 -18.78 -7.83
N ARG A 162 -13.16 -19.84 -8.58
CA ARG A 162 -12.49 -19.75 -9.89
C ARG A 162 -13.23 -18.83 -10.84
N MET A 163 -12.46 -18.01 -11.57
CA MET A 163 -12.98 -17.09 -12.59
C MET A 163 -14.05 -16.13 -12.05
N SER A 164 -13.90 -15.67 -10.81
CA SER A 164 -14.85 -14.76 -10.17
C SER A 164 -14.36 -13.33 -10.02
N LEU A 165 -13.04 -13.09 -10.11
CA LEU A 165 -12.42 -11.80 -9.82
C LEU A 165 -11.91 -11.12 -11.08
N ASP A 166 -12.04 -9.80 -11.13
CA ASP A 166 -11.51 -8.94 -12.19
C ASP A 166 -10.05 -8.55 -11.91
N LEU A 167 -9.71 -8.36 -10.64
CA LEU A 167 -8.39 -8.01 -10.17
C LEU A 167 -8.06 -8.76 -8.88
N VAL A 168 -6.83 -9.22 -8.73
CA VAL A 168 -6.26 -9.64 -7.44
C VAL A 168 -5.10 -8.71 -7.11
N LEU A 169 -5.21 -8.01 -5.99
CA LEU A 169 -4.13 -7.23 -5.38
C LEU A 169 -3.38 -8.14 -4.41
N ASP A 170 -2.13 -8.43 -4.72
CA ASP A 170 -1.30 -9.33 -3.94
C ASP A 170 -0.35 -8.54 -3.03
N THR A 171 -0.63 -8.59 -1.74
CA THR A 171 0.11 -7.88 -0.68
C THR A 171 1.03 -8.80 0.14
N VAL A 172 1.20 -10.06 -0.29
CA VAL A 172 2.03 -11.04 0.42
C VAL A 172 3.51 -10.68 0.24
N PRO A 173 4.29 -10.51 1.33
CA PRO A 173 5.64 -9.96 1.26
C PRO A 173 6.74 -11.01 0.99
N VAL A 174 6.39 -12.26 0.83
CA VAL A 174 7.31 -13.38 0.62
C VAL A 174 6.99 -14.12 -0.67
N ALA A 175 7.98 -14.84 -1.23
CA ALA A 175 7.76 -15.71 -2.38
C ALA A 175 6.68 -16.76 -2.08
N HIS A 176 5.73 -16.90 -2.97
CA HIS A 176 4.62 -17.86 -2.87
C HIS A 176 4.08 -18.22 -4.26
N PRO A 177 3.35 -19.34 -4.39
CA PRO A 177 2.76 -19.72 -5.67
C PRO A 177 1.69 -18.72 -6.13
N LEU A 178 1.82 -18.17 -7.35
CA LEU A 178 0.84 -17.25 -7.94
C LEU A 178 -0.32 -17.99 -8.63
N GLU A 179 -0.16 -19.27 -8.93
CA GLU A 179 -1.16 -20.08 -9.63
C GLU A 179 -2.57 -20.05 -8.98
N PRO A 180 -2.71 -20.18 -7.64
CA PRO A 180 -4.03 -20.11 -7.01
C PRO A 180 -4.76 -18.80 -7.33
N TYR A 181 -4.06 -17.67 -7.25
CA TYR A 181 -4.64 -16.35 -7.50
C TYR A 181 -4.98 -16.13 -8.97
N LEU A 182 -4.11 -16.59 -9.90
CA LEU A 182 -4.38 -16.52 -11.34
C LEU A 182 -5.63 -17.31 -11.72
N LYS A 183 -5.93 -18.44 -11.04
CA LYS A 183 -7.13 -19.22 -11.28
C LYS A 183 -8.42 -18.54 -10.81
N LEU A 184 -8.34 -17.60 -9.87
CA LEU A 184 -9.49 -16.81 -9.44
C LEU A 184 -9.88 -15.75 -10.48
N LEU A 185 -8.95 -15.33 -11.33
CA LEU A 185 -9.17 -14.28 -12.30
C LEU A 185 -10.07 -14.73 -13.46
N LYS A 186 -10.96 -13.83 -13.88
CA LYS A 186 -11.77 -13.95 -15.09
C LYS A 186 -10.93 -13.77 -16.37
N LEU A 187 -11.60 -13.74 -17.50
CA LEU A 187 -11.09 -13.22 -18.77
C LEU A 187 -10.63 -11.77 -18.56
N ASP A 188 -9.45 -11.40 -19.11
CA ASP A 188 -8.80 -10.10 -18.95
C ASP A 188 -8.44 -9.71 -17.52
N GLY A 189 -8.55 -10.63 -16.57
CA GLY A 189 -8.25 -10.38 -15.16
C GLY A 189 -6.77 -10.10 -14.90
N LYS A 190 -6.49 -9.35 -13.84
CA LYS A 190 -5.14 -8.88 -13.50
C LYS A 190 -4.72 -9.31 -12.11
N LEU A 191 -3.51 -9.86 -12.01
CA LEU A 191 -2.80 -10.07 -10.74
C LEU A 191 -1.78 -8.95 -10.58
N VAL A 192 -1.94 -8.13 -9.56
CA VAL A 192 -1.07 -6.98 -9.29
C VAL A 192 -0.27 -7.22 -8.01
N LEU A 193 1.04 -7.33 -8.15
CA LEU A 193 1.96 -7.59 -7.06
C LEU A 193 2.40 -6.26 -6.42
N VAL A 194 2.16 -6.10 -5.13
CA VAL A 194 2.57 -4.91 -4.36
C VAL A 194 3.32 -5.27 -3.08
N GLY A 195 3.30 -6.54 -2.68
CA GLY A 195 3.95 -7.03 -1.45
C GLY A 195 5.23 -7.81 -1.68
N ALA A 196 5.38 -8.47 -2.81
CA ALA A 196 6.50 -9.35 -3.09
C ALA A 196 7.81 -8.57 -3.31
N ILE A 197 8.82 -8.91 -2.54
CA ILE A 197 10.19 -8.36 -2.66
C ILE A 197 11.15 -9.46 -3.14
N GLU A 198 10.77 -10.73 -3.01
CA GLU A 198 11.57 -11.89 -3.39
C GLU A 198 11.21 -12.39 -4.79
N PRO A 199 12.16 -13.01 -5.50
CA PRO A 199 11.86 -13.73 -6.74
C PRO A 199 10.79 -14.80 -6.49
N PHE A 200 9.88 -14.97 -7.44
CA PHE A 200 8.87 -16.04 -7.40
C PHE A 200 9.12 -17.05 -8.52
N ASP A 201 8.63 -18.26 -8.35
CA ASP A 201 8.75 -19.34 -9.32
C ASP A 201 8.05 -19.02 -10.65
N GLY A 202 8.46 -19.75 -11.69
CA GLY A 202 7.89 -19.60 -13.02
C GLY A 202 6.36 -19.79 -13.05
N ILE A 203 5.71 -19.06 -13.95
CA ILE A 203 4.27 -19.14 -14.18
C ILE A 203 4.02 -20.06 -15.39
N ASP A 204 3.12 -21.05 -15.24
CA ASP A 204 2.63 -21.81 -16.40
C ASP A 204 1.86 -20.85 -17.33
N ALA A 205 2.39 -20.65 -18.53
CA ALA A 205 1.83 -19.74 -19.53
C ALA A 205 0.34 -20.03 -19.85
N ARG A 206 -0.11 -21.27 -19.67
CA ARG A 206 -1.51 -21.67 -19.88
C ARG A 206 -2.48 -20.95 -18.92
N LEU A 207 -2.01 -20.52 -17.74
CA LEU A 207 -2.77 -19.72 -16.80
C LEU A 207 -3.10 -18.32 -17.35
N LEU A 208 -2.34 -17.85 -18.33
CA LEU A 208 -2.48 -16.54 -18.97
C LEU A 208 -3.34 -16.59 -20.25
N TYR A 209 -3.78 -17.77 -20.73
CA TYR A 209 -4.53 -17.90 -21.99
C TYR A 209 -5.85 -17.15 -22.04
N LEU A 210 -6.44 -16.81 -20.89
CA LEU A 210 -7.64 -15.96 -20.81
C LEU A 210 -7.30 -14.46 -20.86
N ARG A 211 -6.23 -14.07 -21.52
CA ARG A 211 -5.65 -12.71 -21.55
C ARG A 211 -5.41 -12.14 -20.15
N ARG A 212 -5.16 -13.02 -19.18
CA ARG A 212 -4.78 -12.61 -17.83
C ARG A 212 -3.38 -12.01 -17.86
N SER A 213 -3.14 -11.07 -16.98
CA SER A 213 -1.83 -10.43 -16.84
C SER A 213 -1.33 -10.51 -15.40
N VAL A 214 -0.02 -10.56 -15.26
CA VAL A 214 0.70 -10.35 -14.00
C VAL A 214 1.47 -9.06 -14.16
N THR A 215 1.30 -8.16 -13.23
CA THR A 215 1.98 -6.86 -13.20
C THR A 215 2.37 -6.52 -11.77
N ALA A 216 3.13 -5.47 -11.58
CA ALA A 216 3.52 -4.97 -10.27
C ALA A 216 3.31 -3.45 -10.20
N SER A 217 3.16 -2.94 -9.00
CA SER A 217 3.11 -1.51 -8.73
C SER A 217 3.96 -1.20 -7.50
N ALA A 218 4.63 -0.07 -7.51
CA ALA A 218 5.46 0.40 -6.42
C ALA A 218 4.95 1.75 -5.94
N ILE A 219 4.53 1.82 -4.68
CA ILE A 219 4.01 3.06 -4.07
C ILE A 219 3.12 3.87 -5.04
N GLY A 220 3.21 5.20 -5.03
CA GLY A 220 2.57 6.12 -5.97
C GLY A 220 3.31 7.45 -5.99
N GLY A 221 2.96 8.31 -6.96
CA GLY A 221 3.52 9.65 -7.07
C GLY A 221 2.91 10.64 -6.07
N LEU A 222 3.48 11.83 -6.00
CA LEU A 222 3.06 12.86 -5.03
C LEU A 222 1.61 13.32 -5.24
N PRO A 223 1.16 13.65 -6.46
CA PRO A 223 -0.23 14.07 -6.68
C PRO A 223 -1.23 12.98 -6.30
N GLU A 224 -0.93 11.74 -6.65
CA GLU A 224 -1.77 10.59 -6.33
C GLU A 224 -1.82 10.30 -4.82
N THR A 225 -0.69 10.54 -4.14
CA THR A 225 -0.63 10.39 -2.67
C THR A 225 -1.45 11.48 -1.97
N GLN A 226 -1.44 12.71 -2.49
CA GLN A 226 -2.32 13.76 -1.95
C GLN A 226 -3.79 13.45 -2.22
N GLU A 227 -4.14 13.02 -3.43
CA GLU A 227 -5.52 12.56 -3.76
C GLU A 227 -5.99 11.48 -2.79
N LEU A 228 -5.14 10.51 -2.47
CA LEU A 228 -5.45 9.48 -1.49
C LEU A 228 -5.70 10.04 -0.09
N LEU A 229 -4.83 10.96 0.39
CA LEU A 229 -5.02 11.56 1.71
C LEU A 229 -6.33 12.33 1.79
N ASP A 230 -6.65 13.10 0.77
CA ASP A 230 -7.89 13.86 0.67
C ASP A 230 -9.10 12.91 0.66
N PHE A 231 -9.05 11.83 -0.14
CA PHE A 231 -10.06 10.79 -0.15
C PHE A 231 -10.23 10.11 1.21
N CYS A 232 -9.13 9.80 1.90
CA CYS A 232 -9.18 9.23 3.24
C CYS A 232 -9.85 10.18 4.25
N GLY A 233 -9.52 11.47 4.17
CA GLY A 233 -10.16 12.50 5.01
C GLY A 233 -11.65 12.62 4.76
N GLU A 234 -12.08 12.68 3.50
CA GLU A 234 -13.50 12.79 3.10
C GLU A 234 -14.34 11.57 3.49
N HIS A 235 -13.75 10.37 3.44
CA HIS A 235 -14.46 9.10 3.68
C HIS A 235 -14.23 8.53 5.09
N GLY A 236 -13.44 9.21 5.93
CA GLY A 236 -13.12 8.73 7.28
C GLY A 236 -12.30 7.43 7.28
N ILE A 237 -11.45 7.23 6.26
CA ILE A 237 -10.62 6.03 6.13
C ILE A 237 -9.28 6.28 6.81
N ALA A 238 -8.93 5.40 7.74
CA ALA A 238 -7.67 5.46 8.46
C ALA A 238 -7.03 4.08 8.54
N ALA A 239 -5.70 4.05 8.72
CA ALA A 239 -5.01 2.81 9.03
C ALA A 239 -5.31 2.37 10.46
N ASP A 240 -5.40 1.06 10.68
CA ASP A 240 -5.41 0.50 12.03
C ASP A 240 -4.00 0.59 12.60
N ILE A 241 -3.86 1.27 13.74
CA ILE A 241 -2.56 1.58 14.33
C ILE A 241 -2.50 1.27 15.83
N GLU A 242 -1.29 1.02 16.29
CA GLU A 242 -0.93 1.10 17.71
C GLU A 242 0.20 2.12 17.86
N LYS A 243 0.01 3.13 18.72
CA LYS A 243 1.05 4.12 19.04
C LYS A 243 1.99 3.54 20.07
N ILE A 244 3.29 3.62 19.79
CA ILE A 244 4.34 3.15 20.69
C ILE A 244 5.36 4.25 20.98
N PRO A 245 5.96 4.27 22.18
CA PRO A 245 7.10 5.13 22.46
C PRO A 245 8.36 4.65 21.73
N VAL A 246 9.32 5.56 21.50
CA VAL A 246 10.56 5.25 20.78
C VAL A 246 11.34 4.08 21.39
N GLY A 247 11.30 3.93 22.72
CA GLY A 247 11.98 2.82 23.43
C GLY A 247 11.45 1.42 23.11
N GLU A 248 10.25 1.29 22.51
CA GLU A 248 9.65 0.01 22.17
C GLU A 248 9.89 -0.43 20.70
N ILE A 249 10.64 0.34 19.91
CA ILE A 249 10.87 0.06 18.49
C ILE A 249 11.36 -1.38 18.27
N ASN A 250 12.38 -1.83 19.01
CA ASN A 250 12.94 -3.17 18.80
C ASN A 250 11.93 -4.28 19.11
N ALA A 251 11.18 -4.15 20.21
CA ALA A 251 10.13 -5.10 20.55
C ALA A 251 8.99 -5.13 19.51
N ALA A 252 8.65 -3.97 18.94
CA ALA A 252 7.69 -3.89 17.86
C ALA A 252 8.19 -4.59 16.58
N TYR A 253 9.45 -4.40 16.20
CA TYR A 253 10.08 -5.13 15.09
C TYR A 253 10.03 -6.64 15.29
N ASP A 254 10.35 -7.13 16.48
CA ASP A 254 10.32 -8.57 16.81
C ASP A 254 8.89 -9.13 16.64
N ARG A 255 7.86 -8.42 17.11
CA ARG A 255 6.45 -8.82 16.95
C ARG A 255 6.01 -8.82 15.48
N VAL A 256 6.43 -7.82 14.71
CA VAL A 256 6.13 -7.76 13.25
C VAL A 256 6.82 -8.92 12.53
N ALA A 257 8.10 -9.18 12.81
CA ALA A 257 8.86 -10.28 12.21
C ALA A 257 8.25 -11.66 12.54
N ALA A 258 7.68 -11.81 13.73
CA ALA A 258 6.97 -13.01 14.17
C ALA A 258 5.56 -13.15 13.54
N GLY A 259 5.09 -12.17 12.74
CA GLY A 259 3.76 -12.18 12.12
C GLY A 259 2.60 -12.03 13.11
N GLN A 260 2.86 -11.46 14.28
CA GLN A 260 1.91 -11.32 15.39
C GLN A 260 1.07 -10.03 15.32
N VAL A 261 1.15 -9.29 14.20
CA VAL A 261 0.56 -7.95 14.07
C VAL A 261 -0.20 -7.83 12.78
N ASP A 262 -1.45 -7.39 12.84
CA ASP A 262 -2.33 -7.14 11.69
C ASP A 262 -2.52 -5.64 11.40
N PHE A 263 -1.91 -4.76 12.18
CA PHE A 263 -1.99 -3.30 12.10
C PHE A 263 -0.60 -2.69 11.82
N ARG A 264 -0.46 -1.38 12.00
CA ARG A 264 0.81 -0.66 11.91
C ARG A 264 1.19 -0.06 13.25
N TYR A 265 2.43 -0.24 13.65
CA TYR A 265 2.99 0.55 14.75
C TYR A 265 3.31 1.96 14.25
N VAL A 266 2.93 2.94 15.06
CA VAL A 266 3.29 4.35 14.85
C VAL A 266 4.07 4.82 16.06
N ILE A 267 5.30 5.26 15.81
CA ILE A 267 6.22 5.71 16.85
C ILE A 267 5.90 7.15 17.20
N ASP A 268 5.62 7.39 18.48
CA ASP A 268 5.46 8.75 19.00
C ASP A 268 6.85 9.37 19.25
N MET A 269 7.27 10.24 18.34
CA MET A 269 8.57 10.90 18.44
C MET A 269 8.65 11.95 19.55
N ALA A 270 7.53 12.32 20.18
CA ALA A 270 7.55 13.16 21.39
C ALA A 270 8.10 12.42 22.61
N THR A 271 8.33 11.11 22.50
CA THR A 271 8.90 10.26 23.54
C THR A 271 10.42 10.09 23.47
N VAL A 272 11.09 10.80 22.56
CA VAL A 272 12.55 10.83 22.40
C VAL A 272 13.23 11.61 23.53
#